data_942c4fb6cf9737b14ba3c5a07746f808
#
_entry.id   942c4fb6cf9737b14ba3c5a07746f808
#
_cell.length_a   1.000
_cell.length_b   1.000
_cell.length_c   1.000
_cell.angle_alpha   90.00
_cell.angle_beta   90.00
_cell.angle_gamma   90.00
#
_symmetry.space_group_name_H-M   'P 1'
#
loop_
_entity.id
_entity.type
_entity.pdbx_description
1 polymer ?
#
loop_
_entity_poly.entity_id
_entity_poly.type
_entity_poly.pdbx_seq_one_letter_code
_entity_poly.pdbx_strand_id
1 'polypeptide(L)'
;MYPSTIYRVVAKALITDATGKILVVKEGQDFWSLPGGGLEHGESTSDCLQREIKEEIGINDVLIDEIVYSTNVYLDQRDIWMTWIVYKAKIDSLDFVFGDGVTDAKYIDINEIRDSTDLLEKLIVETVQAIE
;
A
#
# COMPACT_ATOMS: atom_id res chain seq x y z
N MET A 1 -15.93 27.77 8.59
CA MET A 1 -14.49 27.54 8.81
C MET A 1 -14.26 26.08 9.15
N TYR A 2 -13.31 25.45 8.50
CA TYR A 2 -12.94 24.07 8.79
C TYR A 2 -11.81 24.05 9.82
N PRO A 3 -11.78 23.05 10.71
CA PRO A 3 -10.64 22.90 11.62
C PRO A 3 -9.37 22.60 10.82
N SER A 4 -8.22 22.93 11.41
CA SER A 4 -6.91 22.75 10.76
C SER A 4 -6.40 21.28 10.81
N THR A 5 -7.28 20.33 10.93
CA THR A 5 -6.92 18.90 10.93
C THR A 5 -6.51 18.47 9.53
N ILE A 6 -5.31 17.92 9.42
CA ILE A 6 -4.77 17.44 8.15
C ILE A 6 -4.70 15.92 8.17
N TYR A 7 -5.27 15.30 7.15
CA TYR A 7 -5.17 13.87 6.91
C TYR A 7 -4.38 13.63 5.63
N ARG A 8 -3.35 12.80 5.71
CA ARG A 8 -2.64 12.32 4.53
C ARG A 8 -3.36 11.08 4.01
N VAL A 9 -3.94 11.16 2.83
CA VAL A 9 -4.63 10.03 2.23
C VAL A 9 -3.66 9.22 1.39
N VAL A 10 -3.59 7.91 1.64
CA VAL A 10 -2.78 6.98 0.85
C VAL A 10 -3.67 5.88 0.27
N ALA A 11 -3.39 5.53 -0.98
CA ALA A 11 -4.06 4.43 -1.66
C ALA A 11 -3.06 3.29 -1.87
N LYS A 12 -3.42 2.10 -1.43
CA LYS A 12 -2.58 0.91 -1.43
C LYS A 12 -3.26 -0.23 -2.18
N ALA A 13 -2.48 -1.16 -2.69
CA ALA A 13 -2.99 -2.32 -3.41
C ALA A 13 -2.72 -3.60 -2.62
N LEU A 14 -3.76 -4.42 -2.46
CA LEU A 14 -3.64 -5.78 -1.99
C LEU A 14 -3.61 -6.69 -3.23
N ILE A 15 -2.42 -7.16 -3.56
CA ILE A 15 -2.15 -8.03 -4.70
C ILE A 15 -1.65 -9.36 -4.17
N THR A 16 -2.34 -10.44 -4.54
CA THR A 16 -1.97 -11.78 -4.09
C THR A 16 -1.62 -12.68 -5.27
N ASP A 17 -0.74 -13.64 -5.03
CA ASP A 17 -0.47 -14.69 -6.02
C ASP A 17 -1.43 -15.88 -5.85
N ALA A 18 -1.25 -16.92 -6.66
CA ALA A 18 -2.12 -18.11 -6.64
C ALA A 18 -2.06 -18.88 -5.31
N THR A 19 -1.03 -18.69 -4.50
CA THR A 19 -0.87 -19.34 -3.20
C THR A 19 -1.36 -18.49 -2.03
N GLY A 20 -1.84 -17.27 -2.31
CA GLY A 20 -2.29 -16.34 -1.28
C GLY A 20 -1.20 -15.47 -0.67
N LYS A 21 0.03 -15.54 -1.19
CA LYS A 21 1.10 -14.63 -0.77
C LYS A 21 0.83 -13.22 -1.28
N ILE A 22 1.29 -12.23 -0.52
CA ILE A 22 0.98 -10.82 -0.73
C ILE A 22 2.20 -10.10 -1.29
N LEU A 23 1.97 -9.28 -2.33
CA LEU A 23 3.02 -8.43 -2.88
C LEU A 23 3.31 -7.28 -1.93
N VAL A 24 4.56 -7.15 -1.52
CA VAL A 24 5.05 -6.08 -0.66
C VAL A 24 6.29 -5.42 -1.27
N VAL A 25 6.52 -4.18 -0.90
CA VAL A 25 7.64 -3.37 -1.38
C VAL A 25 8.41 -2.75 -0.22
N LYS A 26 9.70 -2.45 -0.45
CA LYS A 26 10.55 -1.67 0.46
C LYS A 26 11.10 -0.45 -0.25
N GLU A 27 11.16 0.66 0.47
CA GLU A 27 11.70 1.93 -0.03
C GLU A 27 13.00 2.29 0.71
N GLY A 28 13.94 1.36 0.77
CA GLY A 28 15.21 1.57 1.44
C GLY A 28 15.20 1.44 2.97
N GLN A 29 14.05 1.13 3.56
CA GLN A 29 13.92 0.84 4.99
C GLN A 29 13.86 -0.67 5.24
N ASP A 30 13.85 -1.05 6.52
CA ASP A 30 13.84 -2.47 6.90
C ASP A 30 12.44 -3.10 6.92
N PHE A 31 11.40 -2.32 6.61
CA PHE A 31 10.01 -2.75 6.76
C PHE A 31 9.32 -2.83 5.41
N TRP A 32 8.37 -3.75 5.32
CA TRP A 32 7.53 -3.92 4.14
C TRP A 32 6.33 -2.99 4.18
N SER A 33 5.89 -2.56 3.00
CA SER A 33 4.63 -1.86 2.81
C SER A 33 3.88 -2.47 1.64
N LEU A 34 2.59 -2.19 1.54
CA LEU A 34 1.86 -2.49 0.30
C LEU A 34 2.25 -1.49 -0.79
N PRO A 35 2.22 -1.89 -2.06
CA PRO A 35 2.43 -0.95 -3.16
C PRO A 35 1.38 0.16 -3.12
N GLY A 36 1.78 1.36 -3.46
CA GLY A 36 0.92 2.53 -3.47
C GLY A 36 1.52 3.68 -2.68
N GLY A 37 0.82 4.79 -2.61
CA GLY A 37 1.32 5.99 -1.96
C GLY A 37 0.28 7.07 -1.78
N GLY A 38 0.75 8.27 -1.49
CA GLY A 38 -0.10 9.40 -1.18
C GLY A 38 -0.73 10.06 -2.39
N LEU A 39 -1.96 10.53 -2.23
CA LEU A 39 -2.65 11.28 -3.27
C LEU A 39 -1.93 12.59 -3.58
N GLU A 40 -1.85 12.91 -4.86
CA GLU A 40 -1.56 14.25 -5.32
C GLU A 40 -2.85 15.06 -5.38
N HIS A 41 -2.71 16.38 -5.37
CA HIS A 41 -3.87 17.28 -5.38
C HIS A 41 -4.76 17.04 -6.60
N GLY A 42 -6.05 16.82 -6.35
CA GLY A 42 -7.03 16.61 -7.40
C GLY A 42 -7.09 15.18 -7.97
N GLU A 43 -6.27 14.28 -7.45
CA GLU A 43 -6.18 12.90 -7.92
C GLU A 43 -7.22 12.03 -7.23
N SER A 44 -7.88 11.12 -7.96
CA SER A 44 -8.70 10.08 -7.33
C SER A 44 -7.81 9.01 -6.69
N THR A 45 -8.35 8.25 -5.75
CA THR A 45 -7.59 7.17 -5.11
C THR A 45 -7.19 6.09 -6.10
N SER A 46 -8.06 5.77 -7.06
CA SER A 46 -7.76 4.79 -8.11
C SER A 46 -6.65 5.27 -9.04
N ASP A 47 -6.70 6.53 -9.50
CA ASP A 47 -5.67 7.11 -10.35
C ASP A 47 -4.32 7.21 -9.63
N CYS A 48 -4.37 7.58 -8.33
CA CYS A 48 -3.19 7.57 -7.47
C CYS A 48 -2.53 6.20 -7.46
N LEU A 49 -3.31 5.16 -7.24
CA LEU A 49 -2.79 3.81 -7.13
C LEU A 49 -2.16 3.33 -8.44
N GLN A 50 -2.78 3.62 -9.58
CA GLN A 50 -2.20 3.29 -10.89
C GLN A 50 -0.87 4.00 -11.11
N ARG A 51 -0.81 5.29 -10.79
CA ARG A 51 0.41 6.08 -10.92
C ARG A 51 1.52 5.54 -10.02
N GLU A 52 1.21 5.30 -8.74
CA GLU A 52 2.18 4.82 -7.76
C GLU A 52 2.74 3.44 -8.12
N ILE A 53 1.91 2.51 -8.55
CA ILE A 53 2.36 1.18 -8.95
C ILE A 53 3.29 1.27 -10.17
N LYS A 54 2.98 2.14 -11.12
CA LYS A 54 3.86 2.38 -12.27
C LYS A 54 5.20 2.96 -11.84
N GLU A 55 5.19 3.94 -10.95
CA GLU A 55 6.42 4.60 -10.47
C GLU A 55 7.27 3.66 -9.61
N GLU A 56 6.65 2.85 -8.76
CA GLU A 56 7.35 1.99 -7.79
C GLU A 56 7.90 0.72 -8.41
N ILE A 57 7.12 0.03 -9.22
CA ILE A 57 7.48 -1.30 -9.75
C ILE A 57 7.36 -1.43 -11.26
N GLY A 58 7.06 -0.35 -11.97
CA GLY A 58 7.06 -0.33 -13.44
C GLY A 58 5.91 -1.05 -14.12
N ILE A 59 4.81 -1.31 -13.41
CA ILE A 59 3.64 -2.02 -13.95
C ILE A 59 2.62 -1.00 -14.44
N ASN A 60 2.27 -1.08 -15.73
CA ASN A 60 1.30 -0.19 -16.37
C ASN A 60 -0.12 -0.75 -16.35
N ASP A 61 -0.27 -2.06 -16.36
CA ASP A 61 -1.56 -2.75 -16.55
C ASP A 61 -2.04 -3.37 -15.24
N VAL A 62 -2.22 -2.53 -14.21
CA VAL A 62 -2.82 -2.98 -12.96
C VAL A 62 -4.34 -2.92 -13.08
N LEU A 63 -5.00 -4.02 -12.73
CA LEU A 63 -6.48 -4.06 -12.64
C LEU A 63 -6.87 -3.76 -11.20
N ILE A 64 -7.49 -2.60 -10.99
CA ILE A 64 -7.94 -2.16 -9.68
C ILE A 64 -9.42 -2.51 -9.53
N ASP A 65 -9.74 -3.26 -8.48
CA ASP A 65 -11.09 -3.69 -8.18
C ASP A 65 -11.67 -2.83 -7.05
N GLU A 66 -12.31 -3.43 -6.07
CA GLU A 66 -12.99 -2.71 -4.99
C GLU A 66 -12.07 -2.36 -3.83
N ILE A 67 -12.49 -1.39 -3.01
CA ILE A 67 -11.87 -1.11 -1.73
C ILE A 67 -12.23 -2.26 -0.77
N VAL A 68 -11.22 -2.87 -0.16
CA VAL A 68 -11.40 -4.00 0.76
C VAL A 68 -11.18 -3.61 2.23
N TYR A 69 -10.50 -2.49 2.48
CA TYR A 69 -10.23 -2.03 3.84
C TYR A 69 -9.88 -0.55 3.86
N SER A 70 -10.28 0.14 4.92
CA SER A 70 -9.80 1.48 5.20
C SER A 70 -9.75 1.73 6.70
N THR A 71 -8.79 2.54 7.12
CA THR A 71 -8.66 2.96 8.51
C THR A 71 -7.90 4.27 8.59
N ASN A 72 -7.95 4.92 9.75
CA ASN A 72 -7.15 6.11 10.02
C ASN A 72 -6.18 5.78 11.14
N VAL A 73 -4.92 6.20 10.99
CA VAL A 73 -3.90 6.05 12.02
C VAL A 73 -3.15 7.36 12.21
N TYR A 74 -2.70 7.59 13.43
CA TYR A 74 -1.88 8.73 13.74
C TYR A 74 -0.40 8.40 13.54
N LEU A 75 0.31 9.25 12.80
CA LEU A 75 1.75 9.13 12.56
C LEU A 75 2.48 10.05 13.54
N ASP A 76 2.93 9.51 14.67
CA ASP A 76 3.57 10.26 15.75
C ASP A 76 4.75 11.11 15.27
N GLN A 77 5.59 10.53 14.42
CA GLN A 77 6.82 11.15 13.94
C GLN A 77 6.57 12.39 13.07
N ARG A 78 5.39 12.47 12.46
CA ARG A 78 5.02 13.56 11.54
C ARG A 78 3.92 14.44 12.08
N ASP A 79 3.33 14.08 13.21
CA ASP A 79 2.18 14.77 13.82
C ASP A 79 1.04 14.96 12.79
N ILE A 80 0.70 13.89 12.08
CA ILE A 80 -0.34 13.90 11.06
C ILE A 80 -1.13 12.59 11.13
N TRP A 81 -2.41 12.69 10.81
CA TRP A 81 -3.25 11.51 10.60
C TRP A 81 -3.09 10.99 9.18
N MET A 82 -3.06 9.69 9.03
CA MET A 82 -3.04 9.02 7.73
C MET A 82 -4.33 8.25 7.53
N THR A 83 -4.98 8.46 6.38
CA THR A 83 -6.09 7.61 5.93
C THR A 83 -5.52 6.55 5.00
N TRP A 84 -5.59 5.30 5.43
CA TRP A 84 -5.09 4.13 4.73
C TRP A 84 -6.25 3.49 3.99
N ILE A 85 -6.21 3.47 2.66
CA ILE A 85 -7.26 2.90 1.81
C ILE A 85 -6.63 1.80 0.97
N VAL A 86 -7.19 0.59 1.03
CA VAL A 86 -6.66 -0.56 0.31
C VAL A 86 -7.65 -1.06 -0.72
N TYR A 87 -7.20 -1.15 -1.96
CA TYR A 87 -7.92 -1.76 -3.07
C TYR A 87 -7.42 -3.17 -3.30
N LYS A 88 -8.34 -4.08 -3.62
CA LYS A 88 -7.98 -5.35 -4.23
C LYS A 88 -7.53 -5.07 -5.66
N ALA A 89 -6.41 -5.63 -6.07
CA ALA A 89 -5.85 -5.39 -7.39
C ALA A 89 -5.14 -6.63 -7.92
N LYS A 90 -4.92 -6.66 -9.24
CA LYS A 90 -4.23 -7.74 -9.94
C LYS A 90 -3.22 -7.17 -10.91
N ILE A 91 -2.09 -7.87 -11.05
CA ILE A 91 -1.09 -7.59 -12.06
C ILE A 91 -0.76 -8.90 -12.81
N ASP A 92 -0.42 -8.78 -14.09
CA ASP A 92 -0.11 -9.95 -14.93
C ASP A 92 1.39 -10.19 -15.09
N SER A 93 2.21 -9.20 -14.75
CA SER A 93 3.66 -9.28 -14.94
C SER A 93 4.38 -9.37 -13.61
N LEU A 94 5.49 -10.11 -13.59
CA LEU A 94 6.45 -10.15 -12.50
C LEU A 94 7.76 -9.43 -12.88
N ASP A 95 7.78 -8.78 -14.04
CA ASP A 95 8.95 -8.05 -14.53
C ASP A 95 8.98 -6.66 -13.92
N PHE A 96 9.39 -6.58 -12.65
CA PHE A 96 9.45 -5.33 -11.93
C PHE A 96 10.64 -4.48 -12.36
N VAL A 97 10.37 -3.19 -12.58
CA VAL A 97 11.39 -2.16 -12.77
C VAL A 97 11.22 -1.17 -11.62
N PHE A 98 12.14 -1.21 -10.67
CA PHE A 98 12.03 -0.37 -9.47
C PHE A 98 12.29 1.10 -9.77
N GLY A 99 11.47 1.96 -9.16
CA GLY A 99 11.60 3.40 -9.21
C GLY A 99 11.06 4.01 -7.93
N ASP A 100 11.07 5.32 -7.86
CA ASP A 100 10.52 6.09 -6.74
C ASP A 100 11.04 5.64 -5.36
N GLY A 101 12.31 5.26 -5.29
CA GLY A 101 12.96 4.85 -4.05
C GLY A 101 12.74 3.39 -3.67
N VAL A 102 11.95 2.62 -4.41
CA VAL A 102 11.74 1.19 -4.13
C VAL A 102 13.03 0.41 -4.40
N THR A 103 13.45 -0.36 -3.42
CA THR A 103 14.68 -1.16 -3.46
C THR A 103 14.44 -2.65 -3.56
N ASP A 104 13.24 -3.10 -3.20
CA ASP A 104 12.88 -4.52 -3.25
C ASP A 104 11.37 -4.68 -3.34
N ALA A 105 10.93 -5.77 -3.96
CA ALA A 105 9.53 -6.18 -4.03
C ALA A 105 9.46 -7.69 -4.09
N LYS A 106 8.56 -8.29 -3.32
CA LYS A 106 8.35 -9.74 -3.37
C LYS A 106 6.98 -10.11 -2.82
N TYR A 107 6.56 -11.34 -3.08
CA TYR A 107 5.39 -11.94 -2.45
C TYR A 107 5.82 -12.61 -1.15
N ILE A 108 5.13 -12.30 -0.06
CA ILE A 108 5.40 -12.89 1.26
C ILE A 108 4.16 -13.59 1.81
N ASP A 109 4.40 -14.58 2.67
CA ASP A 109 3.35 -15.14 3.52
C ASP A 109 3.07 -14.14 4.65
N ILE A 110 1.79 -13.90 4.95
CA ILE A 110 1.42 -12.94 6.01
C ILE A 110 2.02 -13.33 7.37
N ASN A 111 2.29 -14.61 7.60
CA ASN A 111 2.89 -15.07 8.85
C ASN A 111 4.31 -14.52 9.08
N GLU A 112 5.00 -14.10 8.01
CA GLU A 112 6.34 -13.50 8.13
C GLU A 112 6.33 -12.15 8.85
N ILE A 113 5.18 -11.44 8.84
CA ILE A 113 5.05 -10.13 9.47
C ILE A 113 3.97 -10.07 10.55
N ARG A 114 3.33 -11.19 10.87
CA ARG A 114 2.18 -11.26 11.79
C ARG A 114 2.48 -10.67 13.17
N ASP A 115 3.69 -10.85 13.67
CA ASP A 115 4.11 -10.37 14.99
C ASP A 115 4.94 -9.08 14.92
N SER A 116 4.94 -8.39 13.78
CA SER A 116 5.71 -7.17 13.60
C SER A 116 5.20 -6.05 14.51
N THR A 117 6.13 -5.22 14.97
CA THR A 117 5.82 -3.99 15.72
C THR A 117 5.84 -2.75 14.83
N ASP A 118 6.24 -2.89 13.57
CA ASP A 118 6.24 -1.79 12.62
C ASP A 118 4.82 -1.40 12.22
N LEU A 119 4.53 -0.10 12.15
CA LEU A 119 3.20 0.40 11.85
C LEU A 119 2.68 -0.05 10.49
N LEU A 120 3.52 0.04 9.45
CA LEU A 120 3.08 -0.32 8.09
C LEU A 120 2.83 -1.82 7.97
N GLU A 121 3.69 -2.65 8.55
CA GLU A 121 3.49 -4.10 8.56
C GLU A 121 2.26 -4.49 9.37
N LYS A 122 1.99 -3.81 10.49
CA LYS A 122 0.75 -4.00 11.25
C LYS A 122 -0.49 -3.66 10.41
N LEU A 123 -0.44 -2.60 9.62
CA LEU A 123 -1.55 -2.21 8.74
C LEU A 123 -1.80 -3.27 7.66
N ILE A 124 -0.75 -3.91 7.15
CA ILE A 124 -0.91 -5.02 6.20
C ILE A 124 -1.64 -6.18 6.88
N VAL A 125 -1.23 -6.54 8.08
CA VAL A 125 -1.87 -7.61 8.85
C VAL A 125 -3.34 -7.30 9.13
N GLU A 126 -3.66 -6.08 9.56
CA GLU A 126 -5.05 -5.66 9.79
C GLU A 126 -5.88 -5.74 8.50
N THR A 127 -5.31 -5.33 7.38
CA THR A 127 -5.98 -5.39 6.07
C THR A 127 -6.35 -6.83 5.73
N VAL A 128 -5.41 -7.75 5.88
CA VAL A 128 -5.64 -9.18 5.58
C VAL A 128 -6.68 -9.77 6.51
N GLN A 129 -6.63 -9.45 7.80
CA GLN A 129 -7.61 -9.92 8.78
C GLN A 129 -9.02 -9.45 8.46
N ALA A 130 -9.15 -8.25 7.93
CA ALA A 130 -10.46 -7.66 7.60
C ALA A 130 -11.18 -8.38 6.46
N ILE A 131 -10.44 -9.09 5.59
CA ILE A 131 -11.00 -9.81 4.45
C ILE A 131 -11.10 -11.32 4.66
N GLU A 132 -10.62 -11.82 5.78
CA GLU A 132 -10.72 -13.23 6.15
C GLU A 132 -12.12 -13.65 6.61
#